data_c0bd7ad380e1b15865149057b2749dc9
#
_entry.id   c0bd7ad380e1b15865149057b2749dc9
#
_cell.length_a   1.000
_cell.length_b   1.000
_cell.length_c   1.000
_cell.angle_alpha   90.00
_cell.angle_beta   90.00
_cell.angle_gamma   90.00
#
_symmetry.space_group_name_H-M   'P 1'
#
loop_
_entity.id
_entity.type
_entity.pdbx_description
1 polymer ?
#
loop_
_entity_poly.entity_id
_entity_poly.type
_entity_poly.pdbx_seq_one_letter_code
_entity_poly.pdbx_strand_id
1 'polypeptide(L)'
;LDELKYIPKLPNTPIIILNEYNKRISKDEAQNIITESSKLLGKEISSVVKQVFDDNWINWENSGHYGQRSFSSYTTHPYIKVSWDGTLDSLFNLAHEILGAVARYYSGLTESFFYSELSILKTEFISYLGTWSLYEYLRKHPEIIDLNLLILLKMCLYPYILTHI
;
A
#
# COMPACT_ATOMS: atom_id res chain seq x y z
N LEU A 1 6.28 24.90 13.72
CA LEU A 1 7.66 24.38 13.58
C LEU A 1 8.25 23.89 14.91
N ASP A 2 7.57 24.07 16.04
CA ASP A 2 8.04 23.65 17.37
C ASP A 2 7.53 22.29 17.85
N GLU A 3 6.64 21.63 17.11
CA GLU A 3 6.10 20.31 17.49
C GLU A 3 7.00 19.13 17.15
N LEU A 4 8.06 19.34 16.38
CA LEU A 4 9.07 18.31 16.06
C LEU A 4 10.07 18.04 17.22
N LYS A 5 9.91 18.69 18.37
CA LYS A 5 10.81 18.51 19.53
C LYS A 5 10.50 17.29 20.39
N TYR A 6 9.45 16.54 20.11
CA TYR A 6 9.09 15.36 20.90
C TYR A 6 9.28 14.06 20.12
N ILE A 7 10.46 13.86 19.53
CA ILE A 7 10.91 12.52 19.20
C ILE A 7 11.43 11.93 20.49
N PRO A 8 10.80 10.90 21.07
CA PRO A 8 11.36 10.24 22.24
C PRO A 8 12.78 9.79 21.90
N LYS A 9 13.77 10.18 22.68
CA LYS A 9 15.13 9.62 22.60
C LYS A 9 15.02 8.14 23.00
N LEU A 10 14.76 7.28 22.03
CA LEU A 10 14.78 5.84 22.25
C LEU A 10 16.25 5.43 22.45
N PRO A 11 16.59 4.86 23.58
CA PRO A 11 17.99 4.44 23.86
C PRO A 11 18.35 3.30 22.89
N ASN A 12 19.48 3.43 22.19
CA ASN A 12 20.12 2.44 21.31
C ASN A 12 19.38 2.08 19.99
N THR A 13 18.46 2.87 19.55
CA THR A 13 17.59 2.60 18.40
C THR A 13 18.17 2.87 16.99
N PRO A 14 19.22 3.71 16.76
CA PRO A 14 19.56 4.12 15.39
C PRO A 14 20.04 2.99 14.49
N ILE A 15 20.79 2.02 15.02
CA ILE A 15 21.43 0.97 14.20
C ILE A 15 20.43 -0.12 13.83
N ILE A 16 19.60 -0.53 14.77
CA ILE A 16 18.57 -1.57 14.53
C ILE A 16 17.54 -1.04 13.52
N ILE A 17 17.08 0.20 13.70
CA ILE A 17 16.13 0.84 12.78
C ILE A 17 16.74 0.99 11.37
N LEU A 18 18.00 1.37 11.25
CA LEU A 18 18.68 1.48 9.96
C LEU A 18 18.84 0.12 9.28
N ASN A 19 19.14 -0.93 10.01
CA ASN A 19 19.26 -2.28 9.45
C ASN A 19 17.91 -2.82 8.97
N GLU A 20 16.83 -2.65 9.75
CA GLU A 20 15.49 -3.04 9.34
C GLU A 20 14.96 -2.16 8.20
N TYR A 21 15.26 -0.87 8.20
CA TYR A 21 14.92 0.04 7.08
C TYR A 21 15.62 -0.36 5.78
N ASN A 22 16.84 -0.92 5.87
CA ASN A 22 17.60 -1.42 4.73
C ASN A 22 17.22 -2.85 4.30
N LYS A 23 16.39 -3.55 5.07
CA LYS A 23 15.87 -4.87 4.68
C LYS A 23 15.11 -4.72 3.36
N ARG A 24 15.44 -5.60 2.41
CA ARG A 24 14.76 -5.62 1.12
C ARG A 24 13.75 -6.77 1.10
N ILE A 25 12.55 -6.43 0.68
CA ILE A 25 11.42 -7.34 0.53
C ILE A 25 11.40 -7.76 -0.94
N SER A 26 11.40 -9.06 -1.20
CA SER A 26 11.25 -9.58 -2.55
C SER A 26 9.82 -9.35 -3.07
N LYS A 27 9.62 -9.47 -4.39
CA LYS A 27 8.28 -9.35 -4.98
C LYS A 27 7.34 -10.45 -4.47
N ASP A 28 7.85 -11.66 -4.30
CA ASP A 28 7.06 -12.81 -3.82
C ASP A 28 6.65 -12.63 -2.35
N GLU A 29 7.55 -12.12 -1.52
CA GLU A 29 7.21 -11.75 -0.13
C GLU A 29 6.17 -10.63 -0.08
N ALA A 30 6.32 -9.59 -0.91
CA ALA A 30 5.36 -8.50 -1.00
C ALA A 30 3.97 -9.00 -1.42
N GLN A 31 3.90 -9.87 -2.42
CA GLN A 31 2.67 -10.52 -2.85
C GLN A 31 2.00 -11.28 -1.70
N ASN A 32 2.76 -12.09 -0.98
CA ASN A 32 2.25 -12.82 0.18
C ASN A 32 1.73 -11.88 1.28
N ILE A 33 2.53 -10.90 1.68
CA ILE A 33 2.20 -9.95 2.74
C ILE A 33 0.92 -9.19 2.38
N ILE A 34 0.80 -8.67 1.16
CA ILE A 34 -0.37 -7.89 0.73
C ILE A 34 -1.60 -8.78 0.61
N THR A 35 -1.47 -9.98 0.08
CA THR A 35 -2.60 -10.93 -0.02
C THR A 35 -3.12 -11.30 1.38
N GLU A 36 -2.23 -11.61 2.32
CA GLU A 36 -2.62 -11.94 3.69
C GLU A 36 -3.22 -10.74 4.42
N SER A 37 -2.62 -9.56 4.28
CA SER A 37 -3.15 -8.33 4.90
C SER A 37 -4.53 -7.97 4.38
N SER A 38 -4.81 -8.18 3.10
CA SER A 38 -6.10 -7.88 2.48
C SER A 38 -7.26 -8.71 3.03
N LYS A 39 -7.00 -9.84 3.68
CA LYS A 39 -8.03 -10.65 4.35
C LYS A 39 -8.75 -9.90 5.47
N LEU A 40 -8.11 -8.88 6.06
CA LEU A 40 -8.73 -7.98 7.04
C LEU A 40 -9.88 -7.15 6.43
N LEU A 41 -9.89 -6.96 5.11
CA LEU A 41 -10.90 -6.20 4.38
C LEU A 41 -12.06 -7.09 3.88
N GLY A 42 -11.99 -8.39 4.15
CA GLY A 42 -13.01 -9.35 3.78
C GLY A 42 -12.64 -10.23 2.60
N LYS A 43 -13.36 -11.35 2.47
CA LYS A 43 -13.05 -12.42 1.52
C LYS A 43 -13.17 -11.97 0.05
N GLU A 44 -14.15 -11.14 -0.26
CA GLU A 44 -14.39 -10.65 -1.61
C GLU A 44 -13.21 -9.78 -2.10
N ILE A 45 -12.81 -8.79 -1.29
CA ILE A 45 -11.67 -7.92 -1.60
C ILE A 45 -10.40 -8.74 -1.72
N SER A 46 -10.12 -9.63 -0.77
CA SER A 46 -8.90 -10.44 -0.79
C SER A 46 -8.83 -11.39 -2.00
N SER A 47 -9.95 -11.85 -2.53
CA SER A 47 -9.98 -12.66 -3.75
C SER A 47 -9.57 -11.86 -4.98
N VAL A 48 -10.00 -10.59 -5.08
CA VAL A 48 -9.58 -9.71 -6.19
C VAL A 48 -8.12 -9.28 -6.00
N VAL A 49 -7.67 -9.00 -4.77
CA VAL A 49 -6.23 -8.73 -4.52
C VAL A 49 -5.37 -9.91 -4.97
N LYS A 50 -5.78 -11.14 -4.69
CA LYS A 50 -5.09 -12.33 -5.20
C LYS A 50 -5.09 -12.36 -6.72
N GLN A 51 -6.22 -12.07 -7.37
CA GLN A 51 -6.36 -12.01 -8.82
C GLN A 51 -5.42 -10.97 -9.45
N VAL A 52 -5.20 -9.81 -8.81
CA VAL A 52 -4.25 -8.78 -9.27
C VAL A 52 -2.87 -9.38 -9.52
N PHE A 53 -2.43 -10.28 -8.65
CA PHE A 53 -1.14 -10.96 -8.80
C PHE A 53 -1.18 -12.12 -9.79
N ASP A 54 -2.19 -12.99 -9.68
CA ASP A 54 -2.33 -14.19 -10.51
C ASP A 54 -2.46 -13.83 -12.00
N ASP A 55 -3.20 -12.77 -12.33
CA ASP A 55 -3.46 -12.32 -13.70
C ASP A 55 -2.50 -11.24 -14.19
N ASN A 56 -1.42 -10.97 -13.41
CA ASN A 56 -0.36 -10.03 -13.78
C ASN A 56 -0.84 -8.61 -14.09
N TRP A 57 -1.72 -8.04 -13.27
CA TRP A 57 -2.16 -6.65 -13.45
C TRP A 57 -1.08 -5.62 -13.14
N ILE A 58 0.05 -6.05 -12.55
CA ILE A 58 1.15 -5.19 -12.09
C ILE A 58 2.28 -5.18 -13.09
N ASN A 59 2.61 -3.99 -13.58
CA ASN A 59 3.85 -3.74 -14.30
C ASN A 59 4.93 -3.27 -13.32
N TRP A 60 5.91 -4.14 -13.08
CA TRP A 60 7.03 -3.91 -12.19
C TRP A 60 8.15 -3.17 -12.93
N GLU A 61 8.15 -1.85 -12.87
CA GLU A 61 9.23 -1.06 -13.45
C GLU A 61 10.31 -0.71 -12.42
N ASN A 62 11.53 -0.50 -12.91
CA ASN A 62 12.68 -0.07 -12.11
C ASN A 62 13.09 1.34 -12.54
N SER A 63 12.12 2.23 -12.71
CA SER A 63 12.32 3.55 -13.32
C SER A 63 12.80 4.64 -12.36
N GLY A 64 12.97 4.33 -11.06
CA GLY A 64 13.40 5.33 -10.06
C GLY A 64 12.41 6.47 -9.81
N HIS A 65 11.26 6.47 -10.46
CA HIS A 65 10.21 7.45 -10.26
C HIS A 65 9.05 6.82 -9.47
N TYR A 66 8.76 7.38 -8.32
CA TYR A 66 7.56 7.09 -7.54
C TYR A 66 6.32 7.60 -8.29
N GLY A 67 5.90 6.89 -9.29
CA GLY A 67 4.73 7.29 -10.06
C GLY A 67 3.89 6.07 -10.32
N GLN A 68 2.88 5.89 -9.51
CA GLN A 68 2.00 4.76 -9.67
C GLN A 68 0.64 5.27 -10.07
N ARG A 69 0.11 4.76 -11.13
CA ARG A 69 -1.29 4.97 -11.44
C ARG A 69 -1.87 3.69 -11.95
N SER A 70 -2.96 3.27 -11.33
CA SER A 70 -3.81 2.28 -11.93
C SER A 70 -4.62 2.95 -13.04
N PHE A 71 -4.47 2.46 -14.25
CA PHE A 71 -5.33 2.84 -15.36
C PHE A 71 -6.38 1.74 -15.54
N SER A 72 -7.64 2.12 -15.70
CA SER A 72 -8.68 1.19 -16.08
C SER A 72 -9.45 1.77 -17.26
N SER A 73 -9.81 0.90 -18.18
CA SER A 73 -10.87 1.16 -19.14
C SER A 73 -12.12 0.41 -18.66
N TYR A 74 -13.30 0.89 -19.01
CA TYR A 74 -14.58 0.29 -18.59
C TYR A 74 -14.71 -1.21 -18.89
N THR A 75 -14.02 -1.70 -19.91
CA THR A 75 -14.10 -3.10 -20.36
C THR A 75 -12.89 -3.94 -19.98
N THR A 76 -11.92 -3.37 -19.25
CA THR A 76 -10.68 -4.06 -18.87
C THR A 76 -10.44 -3.96 -17.37
N HIS A 77 -9.67 -4.92 -16.84
CA HIS A 77 -9.17 -4.77 -15.48
C HIS A 77 -8.20 -3.59 -15.36
N PRO A 78 -8.05 -2.99 -14.18
CA PRO A 78 -7.05 -1.95 -13.94
C PRO A 78 -5.63 -2.48 -14.14
N TYR A 79 -4.73 -1.61 -14.62
CA TYR A 79 -3.29 -1.87 -14.68
C TYR A 79 -2.58 -1.02 -13.64
N ILE A 80 -1.66 -1.63 -12.92
CA ILE A 80 -0.89 -0.99 -11.85
C ILE A 80 0.56 -0.89 -12.32
N LYS A 81 1.11 0.31 -12.33
CA LYS A 81 2.52 0.56 -12.63
C LYS A 81 3.24 0.87 -11.32
N VAL A 82 4.25 0.08 -10.95
CA VAL A 82 4.96 0.21 -9.69
C VAL A 82 6.47 0.31 -9.94
N SER A 83 7.09 1.33 -9.36
CA SER A 83 8.54 1.38 -9.20
C SER A 83 8.90 0.63 -7.92
N TRP A 84 9.36 -0.61 -8.07
CA TRP A 84 9.65 -1.49 -6.94
C TRP A 84 11.15 -1.49 -6.62
N ASP A 85 11.49 -1.06 -5.41
CA ASP A 85 12.86 -1.08 -4.88
C ASP A 85 13.05 -2.02 -3.68
N GLY A 86 11.99 -2.71 -3.27
CA GLY A 86 11.98 -3.65 -2.15
C GLY A 86 11.96 -2.97 -0.78
N THR A 87 11.79 -1.67 -0.71
CA THR A 87 11.66 -0.97 0.57
C THR A 87 10.27 -1.17 1.18
N LEU A 88 10.17 -0.92 2.47
CA LEU A 88 8.89 -0.91 3.17
C LEU A 88 7.97 0.20 2.63
N ASP A 89 8.52 1.34 2.22
CA ASP A 89 7.77 2.41 1.58
C ASP A 89 7.15 1.93 0.26
N SER A 90 7.93 1.25 -0.59
CA SER A 90 7.38 0.66 -1.82
C SER A 90 6.33 -0.42 -1.57
N LEU A 91 6.40 -1.14 -0.44
CA LEU A 91 5.36 -2.10 -0.03
C LEU A 91 4.04 -1.40 0.35
N PHE A 92 4.11 -0.31 1.10
CA PHE A 92 2.93 0.49 1.45
C PHE A 92 2.31 1.14 0.21
N ASN A 93 3.13 1.68 -0.67
CA ASN A 93 2.68 2.25 -1.95
C ASN A 93 1.99 1.18 -2.82
N LEU A 94 2.56 -0.01 -2.90
CA LEU A 94 1.95 -1.12 -3.65
C LEU A 94 0.58 -1.51 -3.08
N ALA A 95 0.44 -1.61 -1.76
CA ALA A 95 -0.84 -1.90 -1.12
C ALA A 95 -1.88 -0.80 -1.39
N HIS A 96 -1.47 0.47 -1.38
CA HIS A 96 -2.31 1.62 -1.74
C HIS A 96 -2.84 1.50 -3.17
N GLU A 97 -1.96 1.28 -4.14
CA GLU A 97 -2.33 1.21 -5.56
C GLU A 97 -3.21 0.00 -5.87
N ILE A 98 -2.94 -1.15 -5.24
CA ILE A 98 -3.75 -2.35 -5.41
C ILE A 98 -5.19 -2.09 -4.96
N LEU A 99 -5.40 -1.49 -3.78
CA LEU A 99 -6.76 -1.22 -3.31
C LEU A 99 -7.47 -0.16 -4.14
N GLY A 100 -6.77 0.85 -4.64
CA GLY A 100 -7.31 1.80 -5.62
C GLY A 100 -7.73 1.11 -6.92
N ALA A 101 -6.95 0.14 -7.39
CA ALA A 101 -7.30 -0.67 -8.56
C ALA A 101 -8.51 -1.57 -8.28
N VAL A 102 -8.58 -2.23 -7.13
CA VAL A 102 -9.74 -3.05 -6.71
C VAL A 102 -11.01 -2.22 -6.69
N ALA A 103 -10.96 -0.99 -6.15
CA ALA A 103 -12.11 -0.08 -6.15
C ALA A 103 -12.61 0.22 -7.57
N ARG A 104 -11.71 0.52 -8.50
CA ARG A 104 -12.05 0.78 -9.91
C ARG A 104 -12.58 -0.45 -10.61
N TYR A 105 -12.02 -1.63 -10.31
CA TYR A 105 -12.51 -2.90 -10.84
C TYR A 105 -13.97 -3.13 -10.45
N TYR A 106 -14.32 -2.99 -9.18
CA TYR A 106 -15.71 -3.13 -8.73
C TYR A 106 -16.63 -2.06 -9.33
N SER A 107 -16.17 -0.82 -9.41
CA SER A 107 -16.96 0.25 -10.02
C SER A 107 -17.25 -0.05 -11.51
N GLY A 108 -16.28 -0.58 -12.24
CA GLY A 108 -16.47 -1.00 -13.64
C GLY A 108 -17.43 -2.19 -13.81
N LEU A 109 -17.57 -3.05 -12.79
CA LEU A 109 -18.50 -4.19 -12.82
C LEU A 109 -19.93 -3.80 -12.44
N THR A 110 -20.11 -2.81 -11.58
CA THR A 110 -21.41 -2.50 -10.94
C THR A 110 -22.09 -1.27 -11.52
N GLU A 111 -21.31 -0.33 -12.07
CA GLU A 111 -21.80 0.93 -12.56
C GLU A 111 -21.88 0.95 -14.11
N SER A 112 -22.75 1.77 -14.65
CA SER A 112 -22.74 2.00 -16.09
C SER A 112 -21.53 2.85 -16.52
N PHE A 113 -21.16 2.81 -17.78
CA PHE A 113 -20.00 3.51 -18.33
C PHE A 113 -19.86 4.96 -17.85
N PHE A 114 -20.97 5.71 -17.81
CA PHE A 114 -20.96 7.13 -17.42
C PHE A 114 -20.73 7.36 -15.91
N TYR A 115 -20.92 6.34 -15.08
CA TYR A 115 -20.82 6.43 -13.60
C TYR A 115 -19.72 5.56 -13.02
N SER A 116 -19.02 4.79 -13.86
CA SER A 116 -17.97 3.86 -13.42
C SER A 116 -16.67 4.57 -12.96
N GLU A 117 -16.50 5.84 -13.34
CA GLU A 117 -15.33 6.61 -12.90
C GLU A 117 -15.52 7.08 -11.45
N LEU A 118 -14.67 6.58 -10.57
CA LEU A 118 -14.66 7.00 -9.18
C LEU A 118 -14.02 8.39 -9.05
N SER A 119 -14.61 9.24 -8.19
CA SER A 119 -13.95 10.50 -7.82
C SER A 119 -12.59 10.22 -7.14
N ILE A 120 -11.65 11.13 -7.30
CA ILE A 120 -10.31 11.04 -6.69
C ILE A 120 -10.45 10.77 -5.19
N LEU A 121 -11.31 11.51 -4.48
CA LEU A 121 -11.52 11.35 -3.05
C LEU A 121 -11.96 9.92 -2.66
N LYS A 122 -12.89 9.33 -3.41
CA LYS A 122 -13.34 7.95 -3.15
C LYS A 122 -12.21 6.96 -3.39
N THR A 123 -11.48 7.11 -4.50
CA THR A 123 -10.36 6.24 -4.83
C THR A 123 -9.29 6.31 -3.74
N GLU A 124 -8.87 7.52 -3.35
CA GLU A 124 -7.85 7.70 -2.32
C GLU A 124 -8.29 7.12 -0.97
N PHE A 125 -9.54 7.35 -0.56
CA PHE A 125 -10.05 6.77 0.69
C PHE A 125 -9.95 5.24 0.70
N ILE A 126 -10.34 4.58 -0.41
CA ILE A 126 -10.26 3.11 -0.52
C ILE A 126 -8.80 2.65 -0.59
N SER A 127 -7.94 3.37 -1.31
CA SER A 127 -6.50 3.09 -1.36
C SER A 127 -5.87 3.11 0.03
N TYR A 128 -6.27 4.05 0.88
CA TYR A 128 -5.79 4.11 2.28
C TYR A 128 -6.28 2.93 3.13
N LEU A 129 -7.39 2.28 2.83
CA LEU A 129 -7.76 1.03 3.50
C LEU A 129 -6.74 -0.08 3.22
N GLY A 130 -6.14 -0.10 2.04
CA GLY A 130 -5.03 -1.01 1.72
C GLY A 130 -3.81 -0.75 2.60
N THR A 131 -3.41 0.51 2.70
CA THR A 131 -2.32 0.95 3.58
C THR A 131 -2.60 0.59 5.04
N TRP A 132 -3.82 0.83 5.50
CA TRP A 132 -4.25 0.51 6.87
C TRP A 132 -4.26 -1.00 7.13
N SER A 133 -4.78 -1.81 6.21
CA SER A 133 -4.83 -3.27 6.38
C SER A 133 -3.42 -3.86 6.44
N LEU A 134 -2.51 -3.36 5.62
CA LEU A 134 -1.10 -3.74 5.65
C LEU A 134 -0.46 -3.36 6.99
N TYR A 135 -0.67 -2.13 7.48
CA TYR A 135 -0.17 -1.69 8.78
C TYR A 135 -0.65 -2.60 9.91
N GLU A 136 -1.95 -2.90 9.96
CA GLU A 136 -2.53 -3.76 11.00
C GLU A 136 -2.04 -5.21 10.91
N TYR A 137 -1.78 -5.71 9.71
CA TYR A 137 -1.16 -7.01 9.51
C TYR A 137 0.27 -7.03 10.04
N LEU A 138 1.12 -6.10 9.61
CA LEU A 138 2.53 -6.00 10.04
C LEU A 138 2.65 -5.80 11.55
N ARG A 139 1.75 -5.03 12.16
CA ARG A 139 1.72 -4.83 13.62
C ARG A 139 1.51 -6.14 14.40
N LYS A 140 0.85 -7.11 13.80
CA LYS A 140 0.61 -8.44 14.39
C LYS A 140 1.69 -9.46 14.04
N HIS A 141 2.61 -9.09 13.15
CA HIS A 141 3.67 -9.95 12.62
C HIS A 141 5.06 -9.32 12.83
N PRO A 142 5.52 -9.21 14.11
CA PRO A 142 6.81 -8.57 14.42
C PRO A 142 8.01 -9.34 13.86
N GLU A 143 7.82 -10.57 13.42
CA GLU A 143 8.83 -11.37 12.71
C GLU A 143 9.12 -10.85 11.28
N ILE A 144 8.18 -10.11 10.70
CA ILE A 144 8.34 -9.51 9.36
C ILE A 144 9.07 -8.18 9.47
N ILE A 145 8.67 -7.35 10.45
CA ILE A 145 9.21 -6.01 10.64
C ILE A 145 9.23 -5.63 12.12
N ASP A 146 10.28 -4.89 12.53
CA ASP A 146 10.35 -4.34 13.88
C ASP A 146 9.21 -3.33 14.15
N LEU A 147 8.55 -3.49 15.29
CA LEU A 147 7.41 -2.67 15.69
C LEU A 147 7.78 -1.19 15.86
N ASN A 148 9.00 -0.87 16.31
CA ASN A 148 9.43 0.52 16.48
C ASN A 148 9.56 1.22 15.12
N LEU A 149 10.07 0.50 14.11
CA LEU A 149 10.12 1.02 12.74
C LEU A 149 8.71 1.27 12.20
N LEU A 150 7.78 0.36 12.46
CA LEU A 150 6.39 0.50 12.02
C LEU A 150 5.70 1.71 12.70
N ILE A 151 5.99 1.97 13.98
CA ILE A 151 5.48 3.16 14.70
C ILE A 151 6.04 4.45 14.09
N LEU A 152 7.34 4.48 13.77
CA LEU A 152 7.97 5.64 13.13
C LEU A 152 7.34 5.93 11.76
N LEU A 153 7.09 4.89 10.97
CA LEU A 153 6.42 5.02 9.68
C LEU A 153 4.99 5.55 9.83
N LYS A 154 4.25 5.10 10.84
CA LYS A 154 2.93 5.65 11.14
C LYS A 154 2.99 7.15 11.40
N MET A 155 3.99 7.62 12.16
CA MET A 155 4.18 9.04 12.43
C MET A 155 4.52 9.85 11.17
N CYS A 156 5.19 9.23 10.19
CA CYS A 156 5.49 9.87 8.91
C CYS A 156 4.31 9.83 7.92
N LEU A 157 3.54 8.73 7.91
CA LEU A 157 2.39 8.57 7.01
C LEU A 157 1.17 9.37 7.44
N TYR A 158 0.96 9.55 8.75
CA TYR A 158 -0.22 10.25 9.29
C TYR A 158 -0.30 11.73 8.87
N PRO A 159 0.78 12.53 8.90
CA PRO A 159 0.77 13.89 8.38
C PRO A 159 0.51 13.94 6.87
N TYR A 160 1.04 12.98 6.11
CA TYR A 160 0.84 12.91 4.66
C TYR A 160 -0.64 12.69 4.31
N ILE A 161 -1.34 11.83 5.04
CA ILE A 161 -2.78 11.61 4.89
C ILE A 161 -3.56 12.91 5.15
N LEU A 162 -3.21 13.64 6.22
CA LEU A 162 -3.92 14.87 6.60
C LEU A 162 -3.66 16.06 5.68
N THR A 163 -2.57 16.06 4.92
CA THR A 163 -2.23 17.18 4.02
C THR A 163 -2.74 16.99 2.59
N HIS A 164 -3.24 15.77 2.24
CA HIS A 164 -3.67 15.42 0.88
C HIS A 164 -5.17 15.03 0.79
N ILE A 165 -5.92 15.17 1.90
CA ILE A 165 -7.37 15.16 1.96
C ILE A 165 -7.91 16.60 2.12
#